data_8c14f3d1cc7337fea1366c6c7537c048
#
_entry.id   8c14f3d1cc7337fea1366c6c7537c048
#
_cell.length_a   1.000
_cell.length_b   1.000
_cell.length_c   1.000
_cell.angle_alpha   90.00
_cell.angle_beta   90.00
_cell.angle_gamma   90.00
#
_symmetry.space_group_name_H-M   'P 1'
#
loop_
_entity.id
_entity.type
_entity.pdbx_description
1 polymer ?
#
loop_
_entity_poly.entity_id
_entity_poly.type
_entity_poly.pdbx_seq_one_letter_code
_entity_poly.pdbx_strand_id
1 'polypeptide(L)'
;MIRLLSFSMLLGLASGCGARELAAPSASDEAPVVVTPATHRSVPLPPQLSRAEPVLWVALQDHLGSHPAAMPLQLSSAGAPLTLEDGAGRSWTAASFTVRWQSVALPEPVTLARRIAGPFASFESAERFAQRWRAFGVTVSVAHPNDWEVWAPQGSMVPEGTKVRDWTRRVHAMVEPTLETPEGVEHIKGPLQI
;
A
#
# COMPACT_ATOMS: atom_id res chain seq x y z
N MET A 1 63.78 26.51 3.71
CA MET A 1 64.21 26.52 2.28
C MET A 1 62.95 26.63 1.46
N ILE A 2 62.44 27.80 1.17
CA ILE A 2 62.64 28.72 0.06
C ILE A 2 62.62 28.03 -1.29
N ARG A 3 61.49 28.24 -2.02
CA ARG A 3 61.46 28.90 -3.36
C ARG A 3 60.05 29.19 -3.83
N LEU A 4 59.75 30.47 -3.83
CA LEU A 4 58.75 31.12 -4.68
C LEU A 4 59.13 30.96 -6.15
N LEU A 5 58.16 30.85 -7.01
CA LEU A 5 58.22 31.38 -8.37
C LEU A 5 56.84 31.88 -8.79
N SER A 6 56.78 33.18 -8.86
CA SER A 6 55.73 33.98 -9.53
C SER A 6 55.93 33.87 -11.03
N PHE A 7 54.84 33.80 -11.78
CA PHE A 7 54.83 34.27 -13.16
C PHE A 7 53.53 34.99 -13.48
N SER A 8 53.69 36.21 -13.88
CA SER A 8 52.65 37.19 -14.22
C SER A 8 52.29 37.13 -15.69
N MET A 9 51.10 37.62 -15.96
CA MET A 9 50.66 38.41 -17.14
C MET A 9 50.44 37.70 -18.49
N LEU A 10 49.19 37.73 -18.95
CA LEU A 10 48.86 38.54 -20.16
C LEU A 10 47.34 38.74 -20.27
N LEU A 11 46.98 39.97 -20.49
CA LEU A 11 45.66 40.51 -20.85
C LEU A 11 45.26 40.02 -22.25
N GLY A 12 43.99 39.63 -22.41
CA GLY A 12 43.37 39.43 -23.71
C GLY A 12 41.88 39.78 -23.64
N LEU A 13 41.53 41.04 -23.95
CA LEU A 13 40.19 41.52 -24.20
C LEU A 13 39.67 40.91 -25.53
N ALA A 14 38.57 40.19 -25.49
CA ALA A 14 37.73 40.00 -26.66
C ALA A 14 36.26 40.04 -26.22
N SER A 15 35.61 41.11 -26.56
CA SER A 15 34.15 41.27 -26.51
C SER A 15 33.49 40.28 -27.47
N GLY A 16 32.53 39.55 -26.97
CA GLY A 16 31.63 38.67 -27.74
C GLY A 16 30.32 38.59 -27.02
N CYS A 17 29.43 39.56 -27.28
CA CYS A 17 28.00 39.39 -26.94
C CYS A 17 27.40 38.20 -27.68
N GLY A 18 27.08 37.18 -26.97
CA GLY A 18 26.25 36.04 -27.42
C GLY A 18 25.44 35.59 -26.23
N ALA A 19 24.37 36.31 -25.95
CA ALA A 19 23.36 35.82 -24.99
C ALA A 19 22.76 34.53 -25.60
N ARG A 20 23.34 33.40 -25.24
CA ARG A 20 22.73 32.12 -25.46
C ARG A 20 21.81 31.89 -24.27
N GLU A 21 20.56 32.22 -24.50
CA GLU A 21 19.43 31.91 -23.64
C GLU A 21 19.45 30.36 -23.48
N LEU A 22 20.01 29.90 -22.37
CA LEU A 22 19.84 28.52 -21.91
C LEU A 22 18.37 28.38 -21.55
N ALA A 23 17.59 27.86 -22.50
CA ALA A 23 16.26 27.37 -22.20
C ALA A 23 16.39 26.41 -21.02
N ALA A 24 15.87 26.82 -19.87
CA ALA A 24 15.67 25.94 -18.74
C ALA A 24 14.85 24.73 -19.25
N PRO A 25 15.23 23.51 -18.91
CA PRO A 25 14.36 22.38 -19.20
C PRO A 25 13.03 22.67 -18.51
N SER A 26 11.96 22.78 -19.29
CA SER A 26 10.61 22.78 -18.77
C SER A 26 10.50 21.55 -17.88
N ALA A 27 10.51 21.77 -16.58
CA ALA A 27 10.06 20.76 -15.65
C ALA A 27 8.62 20.46 -16.07
N SER A 28 8.44 19.34 -16.73
CA SER A 28 7.10 18.79 -16.94
C SER A 28 6.51 18.67 -15.54
N ASP A 29 5.57 19.53 -15.26
CA ASP A 29 4.75 19.51 -14.05
C ASP A 29 3.78 18.34 -14.17
N GLU A 30 4.38 17.14 -14.17
CA GLU A 30 3.66 15.89 -14.14
C GLU A 30 3.12 15.76 -12.72
N ALA A 31 1.90 16.26 -12.56
CA ALA A 31 1.18 16.17 -11.30
C ALA A 31 1.30 14.73 -10.79
N PRO A 32 1.71 14.50 -9.53
CA PRO A 32 1.87 13.16 -9.00
C PRO A 32 0.55 12.41 -9.20
N VAL A 33 0.60 11.29 -9.92
CA VAL A 33 -0.54 10.39 -10.05
C VAL A 33 -0.87 9.93 -8.64
N VAL A 34 -1.84 10.59 -8.02
CA VAL A 34 -2.42 10.17 -6.75
C VAL A 34 -3.23 8.92 -7.08
N VAL A 35 -2.60 7.77 -7.01
CA VAL A 35 -3.33 6.51 -7.00
C VAL A 35 -4.10 6.51 -5.69
N THR A 36 -5.36 6.90 -5.78
CA THR A 36 -6.35 6.59 -4.73
C THR A 36 -6.15 5.12 -4.41
N PRO A 37 -5.98 4.73 -3.14
CA PRO A 37 -5.79 3.33 -2.81
C PRO A 37 -6.87 2.54 -3.54
N ALA A 38 -6.39 1.74 -4.51
CA ALA A 38 -7.30 0.93 -5.30
C ALA A 38 -8.21 0.26 -4.30
N THR A 39 -9.48 0.51 -4.50
CA THR A 39 -10.59 -0.19 -3.89
C THR A 39 -10.08 -1.31 -3.00
N HIS A 40 -10.18 -1.13 -1.68
CA HIS A 40 -10.09 -2.27 -0.79
C HIS A 40 -10.78 -3.39 -1.54
N ARG A 41 -10.04 -4.43 -1.93
CA ARG A 41 -10.68 -5.64 -2.40
C ARG A 41 -11.68 -5.92 -1.31
N SER A 42 -12.95 -5.70 -1.60
CA SER A 42 -13.99 -5.83 -0.59
C SER A 42 -13.82 -7.25 -0.08
N VAL A 43 -13.46 -7.36 1.20
CA VAL A 43 -13.69 -8.62 1.90
C VAL A 43 -15.12 -9.00 1.52
N PRO A 44 -15.35 -10.20 0.97
CA PRO A 44 -16.69 -10.60 0.60
C PRO A 44 -17.61 -10.23 1.75
N LEU A 45 -18.66 -9.48 1.46
CA LEU A 45 -19.63 -9.16 2.50
C LEU A 45 -20.05 -10.49 3.11
N PRO A 46 -20.11 -10.59 4.45
CA PRO A 46 -20.64 -11.78 5.09
C PRO A 46 -21.93 -12.15 4.40
N PRO A 47 -22.17 -13.45 4.13
CA PRO A 47 -23.43 -13.87 3.55
C PRO A 47 -24.56 -13.29 4.39
N GLN A 48 -25.59 -12.76 3.74
CA GLN A 48 -26.74 -12.21 4.47
C GLN A 48 -27.28 -13.33 5.35
N LEU A 49 -27.23 -13.12 6.67
CA LEU A 49 -27.72 -14.07 7.62
C LEU A 49 -29.21 -14.29 7.38
N SER A 50 -29.59 -15.53 7.00
CA SER A 50 -30.99 -15.93 7.18
C SER A 50 -31.27 -15.89 8.67
N ARG A 51 -32.44 -15.43 9.09
CA ARG A 51 -32.83 -15.32 10.52
C ARG A 51 -32.74 -16.67 11.30
N ALA A 52 -32.52 -17.77 10.61
CA ALA A 52 -32.53 -19.12 11.17
C ALA A 52 -31.17 -19.56 11.75
N GLU A 53 -30.02 -19.06 11.19
CA GLU A 53 -28.70 -19.47 11.66
C GLU A 53 -27.76 -18.26 11.73
N PRO A 54 -27.42 -17.79 12.93
CA PRO A 54 -26.45 -16.73 13.08
C PRO A 54 -25.07 -17.20 12.66
N VAL A 55 -24.50 -16.63 11.60
CA VAL A 55 -23.13 -16.85 11.19
C VAL A 55 -22.24 -15.78 11.82
N LEU A 56 -21.26 -16.19 12.58
CA LEU A 56 -20.27 -15.31 13.19
C LEU A 56 -18.97 -15.36 12.37
N TRP A 57 -18.52 -14.22 11.88
CA TRP A 57 -17.22 -14.09 11.28
C TRP A 57 -16.17 -13.82 12.37
N VAL A 58 -15.18 -14.69 12.45
CA VAL A 58 -14.08 -14.57 13.41
C VAL A 58 -12.78 -14.38 12.65
N ALA A 59 -12.12 -13.24 12.86
CA ALA A 59 -10.75 -13.07 12.39
C ALA A 59 -9.82 -13.89 13.28
N LEU A 60 -9.20 -14.92 12.71
CA LEU A 60 -8.26 -15.77 13.42
C LEU A 60 -6.84 -15.22 13.38
N GLN A 61 -6.50 -14.51 12.33
CA GLN A 61 -5.19 -13.91 12.14
C GLN A 61 -5.30 -12.70 11.20
N ASP A 62 -4.63 -11.62 11.54
CA ASP A 62 -4.53 -10.40 10.75
C ASP A 62 -3.09 -10.15 10.28
N HIS A 63 -2.91 -9.11 9.44
CA HIS A 63 -1.60 -8.68 8.92
C HIS A 63 -0.81 -9.78 8.19
N LEU A 64 -1.49 -10.80 7.66
CA LEU A 64 -0.86 -11.83 6.83
C LEU A 64 -0.15 -11.20 5.64
N GLY A 65 1.09 -11.62 5.41
CA GLY A 65 1.87 -11.14 4.27
C GLY A 65 2.20 -9.65 4.29
N SER A 66 2.32 -9.04 5.46
CA SER A 66 2.70 -7.63 5.60
C SER A 66 4.07 -7.32 4.95
N HIS A 67 4.93 -8.32 4.82
CA HIS A 67 6.21 -8.24 4.11
C HIS A 67 6.63 -9.63 3.58
N PRO A 68 7.56 -9.72 2.60
CA PRO A 68 7.95 -10.99 1.97
C PRO A 68 8.53 -12.04 2.92
N ALA A 69 9.17 -11.59 4.02
CA ALA A 69 9.73 -12.47 5.04
C ALA A 69 8.72 -12.86 6.14
N ALA A 70 7.43 -12.54 5.97
CA ALA A 70 6.39 -12.98 6.89
C ALA A 70 6.34 -14.52 6.93
N MET A 71 6.00 -15.07 8.12
CA MET A 71 5.88 -16.52 8.27
C MET A 71 4.87 -17.08 7.27
N PRO A 72 5.19 -18.23 6.64
CA PRO A 72 4.23 -18.93 5.79
C PRO A 72 2.96 -19.28 6.56
N LEU A 73 1.82 -19.17 5.88
CA LEU A 73 0.55 -19.65 6.40
C LEU A 73 0.41 -21.14 6.01
N GLN A 74 0.29 -22.00 7.03
CA GLN A 74 0.01 -23.41 6.85
C GLN A 74 -1.50 -23.66 6.99
N LEU A 75 -2.09 -24.28 5.98
CA LEU A 75 -3.48 -24.71 5.98
C LEU A 75 -3.49 -26.24 5.91
N SER A 76 -4.19 -26.88 6.82
CA SER A 76 -4.30 -28.34 6.82
C SER A 76 -5.67 -28.78 7.32
N SER A 77 -6.13 -29.93 6.83
CA SER A 77 -7.36 -30.58 7.28
C SER A 77 -7.02 -31.89 7.96
N ALA A 78 -7.72 -32.19 9.03
CA ALA A 78 -7.63 -33.51 9.71
C ALA A 78 -8.50 -34.60 9.05
N GLY A 79 -9.30 -34.22 8.05
CA GLY A 79 -10.27 -35.13 7.42
C GLY A 79 -10.22 -35.07 5.90
N ALA A 80 -11.28 -34.59 5.28
CA ALA A 80 -11.35 -34.42 3.82
C ALA A 80 -10.31 -33.44 3.31
N PRO A 81 -9.79 -33.58 2.07
CA PRO A 81 -8.92 -32.61 1.47
C PRO A 81 -9.54 -31.20 1.45
N LEU A 82 -8.71 -30.19 1.62
CA LEU A 82 -9.11 -28.79 1.45
C LEU A 82 -9.19 -28.45 -0.04
N THR A 83 -10.18 -27.67 -0.41
CA THR A 83 -10.24 -27.03 -1.72
C THR A 83 -10.04 -25.54 -1.54
N LEU A 84 -9.01 -24.99 -2.17
CA LEU A 84 -8.78 -23.55 -2.21
C LEU A 84 -9.23 -23.01 -3.56
N GLU A 85 -9.93 -21.88 -3.55
CA GLU A 85 -10.31 -21.16 -4.77
C GLU A 85 -9.81 -19.72 -4.69
N ASP A 86 -9.19 -19.23 -5.76
CA ASP A 86 -8.74 -17.84 -5.85
C ASP A 86 -9.79 -16.93 -6.53
N GLY A 87 -9.57 -15.61 -6.42
CA GLY A 87 -10.48 -14.64 -7.03
C GLY A 87 -10.54 -14.66 -8.56
N ALA A 88 -9.74 -15.50 -9.23
CA ALA A 88 -9.81 -15.76 -10.67
C ALA A 88 -10.58 -17.04 -10.98
N GLY A 89 -11.12 -17.75 -9.99
CA GLY A 89 -11.85 -19.00 -10.12
C GLY A 89 -10.95 -20.22 -10.34
N ARG A 90 -9.65 -20.12 -10.07
CA ARG A 90 -8.76 -21.29 -10.08
C ARG A 90 -8.88 -22.00 -8.75
N SER A 91 -8.90 -23.34 -8.79
CA SER A 91 -9.02 -24.13 -7.58
C SER A 91 -7.93 -25.21 -7.48
N TRP A 92 -7.53 -25.50 -6.26
CA TRP A 92 -6.56 -26.52 -5.89
C TRP A 92 -7.12 -27.36 -4.76
N THR A 93 -6.89 -28.67 -4.81
CA THR A 93 -7.35 -29.59 -3.78
C THR A 93 -6.19 -30.40 -3.23
N ALA A 94 -5.94 -30.32 -1.92
CA ALA A 94 -4.90 -31.08 -1.24
C ALA A 94 -5.22 -31.26 0.26
N ALA A 95 -4.52 -32.15 0.93
CA ALA A 95 -4.64 -32.32 2.39
C ALA A 95 -4.05 -31.15 3.16
N SER A 96 -3.07 -30.45 2.57
CA SER A 96 -2.46 -29.24 3.15
C SER A 96 -1.94 -28.31 2.08
N PHE A 97 -1.85 -27.04 2.44
CA PHE A 97 -1.29 -25.99 1.60
C PHE A 97 -0.32 -25.12 2.40
N THR A 98 0.70 -24.62 1.73
CA THR A 98 1.59 -23.59 2.25
C THR A 98 1.43 -22.33 1.41
N VAL A 99 0.98 -21.25 2.04
CA VAL A 99 0.93 -19.91 1.41
C VAL A 99 2.17 -19.16 1.84
N ARG A 100 2.94 -18.68 0.88
CA ARG A 100 4.10 -17.79 1.09
C ARG A 100 3.86 -16.41 0.52
N TRP A 101 4.75 -15.51 0.83
CA TRP A 101 4.70 -14.13 0.43
C TRP A 101 5.90 -13.78 -0.44
N GLN A 102 5.65 -13.22 -1.59
CA GLN A 102 6.71 -12.87 -2.54
C GLN A 102 6.66 -11.37 -2.86
N SER A 103 7.84 -10.74 -2.94
CA SER A 103 7.95 -9.38 -3.42
C SER A 103 7.92 -9.38 -4.94
N VAL A 104 6.97 -8.65 -5.51
CA VAL A 104 6.82 -8.47 -6.96
C VAL A 104 7.07 -7.01 -7.29
N ALA A 105 8.04 -6.76 -8.17
CA ALA A 105 8.35 -5.40 -8.61
C ALA A 105 7.14 -4.81 -9.38
N LEU A 106 6.82 -3.57 -9.10
CA LEU A 106 5.84 -2.84 -9.88
C LEU A 106 6.50 -2.37 -11.20
N PRO A 107 5.78 -2.39 -12.33
CA PRO A 107 6.28 -1.87 -13.60
C PRO A 107 6.73 -0.42 -13.47
N GLU A 108 5.99 0.36 -12.71
CA GLU A 108 6.30 1.74 -12.34
C GLU A 108 6.08 1.96 -10.84
N PRO A 109 6.95 2.75 -10.18
CA PRO A 109 6.75 3.06 -8.78
C PRO A 109 5.47 3.85 -8.55
N VAL A 110 4.71 3.45 -7.52
CA VAL A 110 3.45 4.10 -7.15
C VAL A 110 3.66 4.96 -5.91
N THR A 111 3.18 6.20 -5.95
CA THR A 111 3.16 7.07 -4.78
C THR A 111 1.83 6.91 -4.05
N LEU A 112 1.90 6.41 -2.83
CA LEU A 112 0.76 6.36 -1.91
C LEU A 112 0.78 7.60 -1.04
N ALA A 113 -0.29 8.38 -1.07
CA ALA A 113 -0.43 9.57 -0.26
C ALA A 113 -1.77 9.54 0.47
N ARG A 114 -1.75 9.85 1.76
CA ARG A 114 -2.96 9.84 2.58
C ARG A 114 -2.85 10.83 3.73
N ARG A 115 -4.01 11.23 4.24
CA ARG A 115 -4.16 11.98 5.47
C ARG A 115 -4.64 11.03 6.56
N ILE A 116 -3.98 11.04 7.71
CA ILE A 116 -4.16 10.06 8.77
C ILE A 116 -4.58 10.78 10.05
N ALA A 117 -5.71 10.37 10.63
CA ALA A 117 -6.11 10.71 11.98
C ALA A 117 -5.85 9.50 12.90
N GLY A 118 -5.43 9.73 14.11
CA GLY A 118 -5.10 8.72 15.11
C GLY A 118 -3.75 8.98 15.78
N PRO A 119 -3.26 8.07 16.62
CA PRO A 119 -3.86 6.76 16.96
C PRO A 119 -5.15 6.86 17.78
N PHE A 120 -6.03 5.87 17.62
CA PHE A 120 -7.23 5.70 18.46
C PHE A 120 -7.07 4.47 19.36
N ALA A 121 -7.69 4.53 20.54
CA ALA A 121 -7.58 3.45 21.54
C ALA A 121 -8.34 2.17 21.13
N SER A 122 -9.37 2.27 20.27
CA SER A 122 -10.17 1.12 19.83
C SER A 122 -10.77 1.35 18.45
N PHE A 123 -11.25 0.24 17.84
CA PHE A 123 -12.00 0.28 16.59
C PHE A 123 -13.22 1.21 16.67
N GLU A 124 -13.97 1.13 17.76
CA GLU A 124 -15.21 1.91 17.94
C GLU A 124 -14.91 3.42 18.00
N SER A 125 -13.79 3.81 18.61
CA SER A 125 -13.37 5.21 18.64
C SER A 125 -12.91 5.70 17.26
N ALA A 126 -12.19 4.87 16.51
CA ALA A 126 -11.79 5.15 15.15
C ALA A 126 -13.01 5.23 14.22
N GLU A 127 -13.94 4.26 14.30
CA GLU A 127 -15.14 4.23 13.47
C GLU A 127 -16.07 5.42 13.77
N ARG A 128 -16.25 5.80 15.03
CA ARG A 128 -17.00 7.00 15.41
C ARG A 128 -16.37 8.26 14.79
N PHE A 129 -15.06 8.33 14.76
CA PHE A 129 -14.37 9.42 14.09
C PHE A 129 -14.56 9.35 12.57
N ALA A 130 -14.43 8.17 11.97
CA ALA A 130 -14.63 7.94 10.56
C ALA A 130 -16.03 8.35 10.10
N GLN A 131 -17.07 8.03 10.86
CA GLN A 131 -18.46 8.44 10.59
C GLN A 131 -18.60 9.97 10.56
N ARG A 132 -18.00 10.67 11.52
CA ARG A 132 -17.98 12.14 11.50
C ARG A 132 -17.27 12.68 10.27
N TRP A 133 -16.14 12.10 9.89
CA TRP A 133 -15.38 12.54 8.75
C TRP A 133 -16.12 12.27 7.43
N ARG A 134 -16.81 11.14 7.32
CA ARG A 134 -17.71 10.82 6.19
C ARG A 134 -18.86 11.82 6.06
N ALA A 135 -19.37 12.36 7.16
CA ALA A 135 -20.42 13.37 7.16
C ALA A 135 -19.98 14.70 6.50
N PHE A 136 -18.68 14.95 6.36
CA PHE A 136 -18.12 16.04 5.56
C PHE A 136 -17.92 15.67 4.07
N GLY A 137 -18.46 14.54 3.61
CA GLY A 137 -18.34 14.09 2.23
C GLY A 137 -16.97 13.46 1.89
N VAL A 138 -16.15 13.14 2.89
CA VAL A 138 -14.82 12.56 2.70
C VAL A 138 -14.91 11.04 2.74
N THR A 139 -14.39 10.36 1.72
CA THR A 139 -14.23 8.91 1.74
C THR A 139 -13.09 8.54 2.67
N VAL A 140 -13.38 7.77 3.72
CA VAL A 140 -12.38 7.34 4.69
C VAL A 140 -12.47 5.85 4.99
N SER A 141 -11.32 5.28 5.36
CA SER A 141 -11.19 3.89 5.81
C SER A 141 -10.66 3.85 7.24
N VAL A 142 -11.17 2.95 8.05
CA VAL A 142 -10.54 2.58 9.33
C VAL A 142 -9.48 1.53 9.04
N ALA A 143 -8.30 1.70 9.60
CA ALA A 143 -7.15 0.82 9.41
C ALA A 143 -6.46 0.53 10.74
N HIS A 144 -5.78 -0.60 10.83
CA HIS A 144 -5.04 -1.03 12.01
C HIS A 144 -3.64 -1.51 11.61
N PRO A 145 -2.75 -0.60 11.16
CA PRO A 145 -1.38 -1.00 10.82
C PRO A 145 -0.57 -1.44 12.05
N ASN A 146 -0.61 -0.70 13.13
CA ASN A 146 -0.12 -1.02 14.48
C ASN A 146 -1.12 -0.52 15.52
N ASP A 147 -1.72 0.64 15.26
CA ASP A 147 -2.76 1.27 16.05
C ASP A 147 -3.98 1.52 15.19
N TRP A 148 -5.14 1.77 15.80
CA TRP A 148 -6.31 2.16 15.07
C TRP A 148 -6.16 3.57 14.49
N GLU A 149 -6.34 3.68 13.19
CA GLU A 149 -6.21 4.92 12.44
C GLU A 149 -7.39 5.10 11.48
N VAL A 150 -7.66 6.35 11.10
CA VAL A 150 -8.60 6.67 10.02
C VAL A 150 -7.84 7.35 8.90
N TRP A 151 -7.94 6.78 7.71
CA TRP A 151 -7.22 7.22 6.52
C TRP A 151 -8.16 7.87 5.52
N ALA A 152 -7.78 9.04 5.04
CA ALA A 152 -8.45 9.79 3.97
C ALA A 152 -7.48 10.08 2.83
N PRO A 153 -7.96 10.42 1.62
CA PRO A 153 -7.12 10.96 0.57
C PRO A 153 -6.34 12.19 1.05
N GLN A 154 -5.13 12.37 0.55
CA GLN A 154 -4.35 13.59 0.83
C GLN A 154 -5.14 14.84 0.40
N GLY A 155 -5.03 15.93 1.15
CA GLY A 155 -5.77 17.17 0.87
C GLY A 155 -7.23 17.16 1.31
N SER A 156 -7.78 16.05 1.81
CA SER A 156 -9.16 16.03 2.32
C SER A 156 -9.39 17.08 3.40
N MET A 157 -10.57 17.69 3.42
CA MET A 157 -11.01 18.53 4.53
C MET A 157 -10.99 17.73 5.84
N VAL A 158 -10.67 18.40 6.93
CA VAL A 158 -10.56 17.78 8.25
C VAL A 158 -11.61 18.42 9.17
N PRO A 159 -12.35 17.63 9.95
CA PRO A 159 -13.23 18.17 10.97
C PRO A 159 -12.48 19.05 11.95
N GLU A 160 -13.08 20.16 12.34
CA GLU A 160 -12.48 21.12 13.26
C GLU A 160 -12.00 20.48 14.56
N GLY A 161 -10.85 20.93 15.07
CA GLY A 161 -10.23 20.42 16.28
C GLY A 161 -9.55 19.05 16.13
N THR A 162 -9.49 18.49 14.92
CA THR A 162 -8.86 17.19 14.67
C THR A 162 -7.38 17.34 14.30
N LYS A 163 -6.54 16.61 14.99
CA LYS A 163 -5.13 16.45 14.61
C LYS A 163 -4.99 15.36 13.55
N VAL A 164 -4.40 15.71 12.43
CA VAL A 164 -4.07 14.77 11.35
C VAL A 164 -2.61 14.93 10.95
N ARG A 165 -2.06 13.89 10.33
CA ARG A 165 -0.76 13.94 9.67
C ARG A 165 -0.90 13.53 8.21
N ASP A 166 -0.16 14.18 7.33
CA ASP A 166 -0.03 13.70 5.95
C ASP A 166 1.09 12.66 5.90
N TRP A 167 0.85 11.61 5.12
CA TRP A 167 1.78 10.52 4.92
C TRP A 167 1.90 10.21 3.44
N THR A 168 3.14 10.11 2.98
CA THR A 168 3.45 9.81 1.59
C THR A 168 4.55 8.75 1.55
N ARG A 169 4.39 7.76 0.70
CA ARG A 169 5.39 6.71 0.48
C ARG A 169 5.42 6.32 -0.99
N ARG A 170 6.62 6.24 -1.55
CA ARG A 170 6.85 5.66 -2.86
C ARG A 170 7.07 4.16 -2.72
N VAL A 171 6.30 3.38 -3.47
CA VAL A 171 6.29 1.92 -3.43
C VAL A 171 6.80 1.39 -4.76
N HIS A 172 7.83 0.57 -4.74
CA HIS A 172 8.48 -0.01 -5.91
C HIS A 172 8.13 -1.48 -6.12
N ALA A 173 7.59 -2.11 -5.11
CA ALA A 173 7.18 -3.52 -5.14
C ALA A 173 5.95 -3.72 -4.26
N MET A 174 5.18 -4.73 -4.58
CA MET A 174 4.06 -5.20 -3.76
C MET A 174 4.37 -6.60 -3.24
N VAL A 175 3.69 -7.01 -2.18
CA VAL A 175 3.76 -8.37 -1.67
C VAL A 175 2.56 -9.13 -2.20
N GLU A 176 2.82 -10.26 -2.85
CA GLU A 176 1.79 -11.15 -3.38
C GLU A 176 1.84 -12.51 -2.70
N PRO A 177 0.69 -13.14 -2.45
CA PRO A 177 0.64 -14.50 -1.97
C PRO A 177 0.96 -15.49 -3.09
N THR A 178 1.70 -16.54 -2.75
CA THR A 178 1.97 -17.67 -3.61
C THR A 178 1.58 -18.97 -2.91
N LEU A 179 1.14 -19.95 -3.66
CA LEU A 179 0.75 -21.27 -3.17
C LEU A 179 1.82 -22.27 -3.58
N GLU A 180 2.36 -23.02 -2.63
CA GLU A 180 3.20 -24.18 -2.93
C GLU A 180 2.30 -25.38 -3.26
N THR A 181 2.46 -25.90 -4.47
CA THR A 181 1.78 -27.12 -4.95
C THR A 181 2.81 -28.17 -5.34
N PRO A 182 2.42 -29.44 -5.50
CA PRO A 182 3.34 -30.46 -6.00
C PRO A 182 3.92 -30.16 -7.38
N GLU A 183 3.19 -29.42 -8.20
CA GLU A 183 3.58 -29.01 -9.55
C GLU A 183 4.49 -27.78 -9.56
N GLY A 184 4.58 -27.05 -8.44
CA GLY A 184 5.41 -25.85 -8.33
C GLY A 184 4.77 -24.75 -7.49
N VAL A 185 5.19 -23.52 -7.77
CA VAL A 185 4.69 -22.33 -7.07
C VAL A 185 3.70 -21.59 -7.95
N GLU A 186 2.48 -21.43 -7.46
CA GLU A 186 1.38 -20.75 -8.13
C GLU A 186 1.14 -19.34 -7.53
N HIS A 187 0.95 -18.35 -8.39
CA HIS A 187 0.56 -17.00 -7.95
C HIS A 187 -0.95 -16.94 -7.72
N ILE A 188 -1.36 -16.57 -6.52
CA ILE A 188 -2.77 -16.42 -6.16
C ILE A 188 -3.28 -15.05 -6.63
N LYS A 189 -4.43 -15.03 -7.29
CA LYS A 189 -5.11 -13.81 -7.74
C LYS A 189 -6.36 -13.53 -6.91
N GLY A 190 -6.37 -12.41 -6.20
CA GLY A 190 -7.53 -12.01 -5.42
C GLY A 190 -7.65 -12.72 -4.07
N PRO A 191 -8.83 -12.64 -3.44
CA PRO A 191 -9.07 -13.32 -2.18
C PRO A 191 -9.01 -14.85 -2.37
N LEU A 192 -8.51 -15.54 -1.35
CA LEU A 192 -8.50 -16.99 -1.28
C LEU A 192 -9.69 -17.45 -0.44
N GLN A 193 -10.45 -18.41 -0.95
CA GLN A 193 -11.56 -19.07 -0.25
C GLN A 193 -11.19 -20.53 0.04
N ILE A 194 -11.70 -21.05 1.14
CA ILE A 194 -11.48 -22.44 1.61
C ILE A 194 -12.81 -23.13 1.72
#